data_793955ea2e12d4aa2ea801eead5af07e
#
_entry.id   793955ea2e12d4aa2ea801eead5af07e
#
_cell.length_a   1.000
_cell.length_b   1.000
_cell.length_c   1.000
_cell.angle_alpha   90.00
_cell.angle_beta   90.00
_cell.angle_gamma   90.00
#
_symmetry.space_group_name_H-M   'P 1'
#
loop_
_entity.id
_entity.type
_entity.pdbx_description
1 polymer ?
#
loop_
_entity_poly.entity_id
_entity_poly.type
_entity_poly.pdbx_seq_one_letter_code
_entity_poly.pdbx_strand_id
1 'polypeptide(L)'
;MTNKIKILDCTLRDGGYVNDWQFGDQNAKDIAQLVAKSAVDYVEVGFIKLCDYVQDKIQFNSMEQVTDLFKPSTTKLSLIVEVGYGYPVTAFPEYSESTVDLVRVIMWKRMLKEGLEYCRILKQKGYEVSVQATRTEQYTLEEFAEVCQMFNEIEPDALYIVDTFGLLTKEQLLEYAEVADKHLMSTITLGYHAHNNMQQAYINAVAFIEHQWKRDIMIDASVFGMGRGAGNLCLELILQYLNQYHAKNYNIPQLYDVMDKYLSPIFQQTPWGYSMPYQLSAIYGRNPSYVGFMQSRGVTISQMDQVFKMMKANNVGITYDEEMCNLLINQL
;
A
#
# COMPACT_ATOMS: atom_id res chain seq x y z
N MET A 1 8.18 -24.36 -14.43
CA MET A 1 8.96 -23.51 -13.50
C MET A 1 7.98 -23.11 -12.41
N THR A 2 8.37 -23.21 -11.15
CA THR A 2 7.53 -22.74 -10.04
C THR A 2 7.61 -21.21 -10.03
N ASN A 3 6.46 -20.54 -10.09
CA ASN A 3 6.36 -19.07 -10.00
C ASN A 3 6.95 -18.58 -8.67
N LYS A 4 7.63 -17.43 -8.72
CA LYS A 4 8.21 -16.83 -7.52
C LYS A 4 7.14 -16.08 -6.73
N ILE A 5 7.15 -16.25 -5.42
CA ILE A 5 6.39 -15.42 -4.47
C ILE A 5 7.38 -14.42 -3.89
N LYS A 6 7.14 -13.14 -4.14
CA LYS A 6 7.91 -12.02 -3.62
C LYS A 6 7.14 -11.32 -2.51
N ILE A 7 7.84 -10.80 -1.52
CA ILE A 7 7.25 -10.06 -0.40
C ILE A 7 7.82 -8.64 -0.39
N LEU A 8 6.91 -7.66 -0.30
CA LEU A 8 7.24 -6.27 -0.08
C LEU A 8 6.76 -5.83 1.30
N ASP A 9 7.66 -5.33 2.13
CA ASP A 9 7.29 -4.66 3.38
C ASP A 9 6.90 -3.21 3.12
N CYS A 10 5.74 -2.80 3.62
CA CYS A 10 5.26 -1.41 3.52
C CYS A 10 5.10 -0.74 4.90
N THR A 11 5.77 -1.22 5.94
CA THR A 11 5.67 -0.72 7.32
C THR A 11 5.96 0.77 7.40
N LEU A 12 7.07 1.21 6.82
CA LEU A 12 7.46 2.62 6.86
C LEU A 12 6.55 3.51 6.01
N ARG A 13 6.08 3.00 4.87
CA ARG A 13 5.27 3.80 3.97
C ARG A 13 3.79 3.83 4.36
N ASP A 14 3.11 2.68 4.35
CA ASP A 14 1.66 2.64 4.67
C ASP A 14 1.41 2.75 6.17
N GLY A 15 2.31 2.20 6.99
CA GLY A 15 2.30 2.42 8.42
C GLY A 15 2.43 3.90 8.81
N GLY A 16 3.08 4.71 7.99
CA GLY A 16 3.21 6.15 8.19
C GLY A 16 1.88 6.91 8.32
N TYR A 17 0.78 6.40 7.78
CA TYR A 17 -0.55 6.97 8.01
C TYR A 17 -0.98 6.94 9.49
N VAL A 18 -0.37 6.12 10.32
CA VAL A 18 -0.68 6.00 11.76
C VAL A 18 -0.04 7.14 12.57
N ASN A 19 1.21 7.51 12.22
CA ASN A 19 2.02 8.48 12.97
C ASN A 19 2.43 9.70 12.14
N ASP A 20 1.72 9.98 11.04
CA ASP A 20 2.04 11.04 10.09
C ASP A 20 3.49 10.95 9.55
N TRP A 21 3.95 9.72 9.32
CA TRP A 21 5.32 9.36 8.88
C TRP A 21 6.45 9.84 9.82
N GLN A 22 6.14 10.23 11.03
CA GLN A 22 7.10 10.67 12.04
C GLN A 22 7.73 9.49 12.76
N PHE A 23 8.63 8.78 12.10
CA PHE A 23 9.38 7.67 12.69
C PHE A 23 10.68 8.13 13.35
N GLY A 24 11.24 9.25 12.91
CA GLY A 24 12.61 9.67 13.17
C GLY A 24 13.60 9.01 12.21
N ASP A 25 14.57 9.76 11.71
CA ASP A 25 15.51 9.31 10.69
C ASP A 25 16.27 8.04 11.11
N GLN A 26 16.75 7.99 12.36
CA GLN A 26 17.48 6.82 12.85
C GLN A 26 16.58 5.60 13.01
N ASN A 27 15.38 5.77 13.56
CA ASN A 27 14.42 4.68 13.72
C ASN A 27 13.98 4.12 12.35
N ALA A 28 13.75 4.99 11.35
CA ALA A 28 13.40 4.56 10.00
C ALA A 28 14.52 3.72 9.37
N LYS A 29 15.78 4.11 9.54
CA LYS A 29 16.95 3.31 9.10
C LYS A 29 16.98 1.95 9.79
N ASP A 30 16.81 1.93 11.10
CA ASP A 30 16.90 0.71 11.90
C ASP A 30 15.75 -0.26 11.54
N ILE A 31 14.53 0.25 11.40
CA ILE A 31 13.37 -0.52 10.93
C ILE A 31 13.66 -1.14 9.56
N ALA A 32 14.09 -0.32 8.58
CA ALA A 32 14.39 -0.81 7.25
C ALA A 32 15.47 -1.91 7.26
N GLN A 33 16.53 -1.76 8.07
CA GLN A 33 17.60 -2.74 8.20
C GLN A 33 17.12 -4.05 8.87
N LEU A 34 16.29 -3.97 9.91
CA LEU A 34 15.77 -5.15 10.60
C LEU A 34 14.78 -5.90 9.69
N VAL A 35 13.90 -5.19 9.01
CA VAL A 35 13.01 -5.78 8.01
C VAL A 35 13.80 -6.44 6.88
N ALA A 36 14.82 -5.79 6.34
CA ALA A 36 15.70 -6.39 5.33
C ALA A 36 16.36 -7.69 5.82
N LYS A 37 16.76 -7.78 7.09
CA LYS A 37 17.31 -9.01 7.69
C LYS A 37 16.27 -10.14 7.82
N SER A 38 14.99 -9.86 7.68
CA SER A 38 13.96 -10.91 7.58
C SER A 38 13.95 -11.61 6.21
N ALA A 39 14.76 -11.13 5.27
CA ALA A 39 14.92 -11.65 3.91
C ALA A 39 13.69 -11.45 2.99
N VAL A 40 12.89 -10.41 3.21
CA VAL A 40 11.89 -9.94 2.26
C VAL A 40 12.55 -9.41 0.98
N ASP A 41 11.82 -9.40 -0.14
CA ASP A 41 12.37 -8.99 -1.43
C ASP A 41 12.52 -7.46 -1.53
N TYR A 42 11.58 -6.70 -0.96
CA TYR A 42 11.55 -5.24 -0.99
C TYR A 42 11.18 -4.65 0.37
N VAL A 43 11.77 -3.48 0.67
CA VAL A 43 11.38 -2.61 1.79
C VAL A 43 10.94 -1.26 1.22
N GLU A 44 9.69 -0.87 1.43
CA GLU A 44 9.14 0.42 0.98
C GLU A 44 9.44 1.49 2.02
N VAL A 45 10.38 2.39 1.70
CA VAL A 45 11.01 3.29 2.66
C VAL A 45 10.29 4.62 2.87
N GLY A 46 9.27 4.92 2.10
CA GLY A 46 8.51 6.15 2.30
C GLY A 46 7.72 6.60 1.08
N PHE A 47 7.30 7.85 1.13
CA PHE A 47 6.47 8.50 0.14
C PHE A 47 7.20 9.72 -0.46
N ILE A 48 7.30 9.82 -1.79
CA ILE A 48 7.82 11.02 -2.44
C ILE A 48 6.67 11.84 -3.04
N LYS A 49 6.62 13.12 -2.72
CA LYS A 49 5.57 14.03 -3.16
C LYS A 49 6.04 15.48 -3.14
N LEU A 50 5.33 16.38 -3.81
CA LEU A 50 5.57 17.81 -3.68
C LEU A 50 5.02 18.30 -2.31
N CYS A 51 5.92 18.51 -1.36
CA CYS A 51 5.62 19.00 -0.01
C CYS A 51 6.82 19.74 0.57
N ASP A 52 6.60 20.46 1.67
CA ASP A 52 7.72 20.93 2.48
C ASP A 52 8.37 19.74 3.18
N TYR A 53 9.70 19.66 3.09
CA TYR A 53 10.44 18.62 3.80
C TYR A 53 10.44 18.91 5.30
N VAL A 54 10.15 17.90 6.08
CA VAL A 54 10.21 17.95 7.55
C VAL A 54 11.21 16.87 8.00
N GLN A 55 12.22 17.27 8.74
CA GLN A 55 13.19 16.34 9.32
C GLN A 55 12.48 15.30 10.20
N ASP A 56 13.03 14.10 10.29
CA ASP A 56 12.48 12.95 11.03
C ASP A 56 11.15 12.40 10.47
N LYS A 57 10.72 12.92 9.31
CA LYS A 57 9.53 12.49 8.60
C LYS A 57 9.91 11.83 7.28
N ILE A 58 9.48 10.58 7.07
CA ILE A 58 9.79 9.83 5.83
C ILE A 58 8.79 10.11 4.70
N GLN A 59 8.48 11.40 4.53
CA GLN A 59 7.85 11.98 3.35
C GLN A 59 8.87 12.91 2.68
N PHE A 60 9.27 12.56 1.48
CA PHE A 60 10.37 13.21 0.78
C PHE A 60 9.86 14.14 -0.31
N ASN A 61 10.61 15.20 -0.59
CA ASN A 61 10.38 16.07 -1.73
C ASN A 61 11.54 16.04 -2.74
N SER A 62 12.57 15.21 -2.49
CA SER A 62 13.63 14.92 -3.45
C SER A 62 14.19 13.50 -3.26
N MET A 63 14.74 12.93 -4.34
CA MET A 63 15.40 11.62 -4.31
C MET A 63 16.73 11.66 -3.55
N GLU A 64 17.37 12.82 -3.46
CA GLU A 64 18.60 13.02 -2.68
C GLU A 64 18.36 12.73 -1.19
N GLN A 65 17.25 13.21 -0.61
CA GLN A 65 16.89 12.93 0.78
C GLN A 65 16.73 11.42 1.04
N VAL A 66 16.13 10.70 0.09
CA VAL A 66 15.98 9.24 0.20
C VAL A 66 17.36 8.56 0.17
N THR A 67 18.21 8.97 -0.77
CA THR A 67 19.56 8.42 -0.96
C THR A 67 20.46 8.73 0.23
N ASP A 68 20.31 9.88 0.85
CA ASP A 68 21.07 10.27 2.05
C ASP A 68 20.64 9.46 3.27
N LEU A 69 19.32 9.21 3.40
CA LEU A 69 18.77 8.49 4.54
C LEU A 69 18.97 6.98 4.42
N PHE A 70 18.69 6.38 3.26
CA PHE A 70 18.72 4.94 3.05
C PHE A 70 19.89 4.55 2.13
N LYS A 71 20.73 3.63 2.58
CA LYS A 71 21.87 3.14 1.81
C LYS A 71 21.53 1.80 1.13
N PRO A 72 22.19 1.48 0.00
CA PRO A 72 21.99 0.20 -0.66
C PRO A 72 22.19 -0.98 0.30
N SER A 73 21.35 -1.99 0.17
CA SER A 73 21.41 -3.23 0.94
C SER A 73 21.26 -4.44 0.01
N THR A 74 21.28 -5.65 0.55
CA THR A 74 20.99 -6.87 -0.21
C THR A 74 19.49 -7.00 -0.53
N THR A 75 18.63 -6.34 0.24
CA THR A 75 17.19 -6.23 -0.01
C THR A 75 16.94 -4.97 -0.84
N LYS A 76 16.14 -5.07 -1.87
CA LYS A 76 15.79 -3.95 -2.73
C LYS A 76 14.95 -2.91 -1.98
N LEU A 77 15.22 -1.63 -2.26
CA LEU A 77 14.45 -0.52 -1.72
C LEU A 77 13.35 -0.11 -2.69
N SER A 78 12.18 0.16 -2.14
CA SER A 78 11.04 0.68 -2.87
C SER A 78 10.61 2.04 -2.33
N LEU A 79 10.07 2.88 -3.21
CA LEU A 79 9.52 4.18 -2.89
C LEU A 79 8.19 4.36 -3.63
N ILE A 80 7.21 5.02 -3.00
CA ILE A 80 5.93 5.27 -3.65
C ILE A 80 5.76 6.73 -4.05
N VAL A 81 5.09 6.95 -5.17
CA VAL A 81 4.67 8.26 -5.66
C VAL A 81 3.22 8.18 -6.12
N GLU A 82 2.46 9.27 -5.98
CA GLU A 82 1.10 9.35 -6.49
C GLU A 82 1.00 10.37 -7.61
N VAL A 83 0.48 9.92 -8.76
CA VAL A 83 0.19 10.79 -9.90
C VAL A 83 -0.92 11.77 -9.52
N GLY A 84 -0.66 13.05 -9.70
CA GLY A 84 -1.60 14.12 -9.32
C GLY A 84 -1.21 14.89 -8.05
N TYR A 85 -0.30 14.38 -7.22
CA TYR A 85 0.29 15.14 -6.10
C TYR A 85 1.50 16.00 -6.49
N GLY A 86 1.71 16.21 -7.76
CA GLY A 86 2.59 17.24 -8.30
C GLY A 86 4.08 16.91 -8.32
N TYR A 87 4.55 15.75 -7.81
CA TYR A 87 5.97 15.40 -7.92
C TYR A 87 6.32 15.09 -9.37
N PRO A 88 7.19 15.88 -10.02
CA PRO A 88 7.44 15.71 -11.44
C PRO A 88 8.31 14.48 -11.70
N VAL A 89 7.93 13.64 -12.65
CA VAL A 89 8.71 12.44 -13.01
C VAL A 89 10.13 12.79 -13.50
N THR A 90 10.32 14.00 -14.03
CA THR A 90 11.63 14.51 -14.46
C THR A 90 12.60 14.75 -13.30
N ALA A 91 12.10 14.89 -12.06
CA ALA A 91 12.93 15.06 -10.88
C ALA A 91 13.52 13.74 -10.35
N PHE A 92 13.09 12.58 -10.84
CA PHE A 92 13.79 11.34 -10.58
C PHE A 92 15.12 11.35 -11.34
N PRO A 93 16.25 11.03 -10.67
CA PRO A 93 17.55 10.86 -11.36
C PRO A 93 17.51 9.59 -12.24
N GLU A 94 18.58 9.34 -13.00
CA GLU A 94 18.77 8.02 -13.61
C GLU A 94 18.95 6.97 -12.52
N TYR A 95 18.49 5.74 -12.75
CA TYR A 95 18.55 4.66 -11.76
C TYR A 95 19.97 4.42 -11.21
N SER A 96 20.99 4.52 -12.04
CA SER A 96 22.40 4.37 -11.64
C SER A 96 22.87 5.35 -10.55
N GLU A 97 22.11 6.42 -10.32
CA GLU A 97 22.38 7.46 -9.32
C GLU A 97 21.45 7.33 -8.10
N SER A 98 20.61 6.29 -8.07
CA SER A 98 19.59 6.07 -7.03
C SER A 98 19.93 4.90 -6.12
N THR A 99 19.46 4.95 -4.88
CA THR A 99 19.43 3.81 -3.97
C THR A 99 18.10 3.06 -4.00
N VAL A 100 17.09 3.60 -4.70
CA VAL A 100 15.76 3.01 -4.84
C VAL A 100 15.74 2.15 -6.10
N ASP A 101 15.36 0.89 -5.96
CA ASP A 101 15.25 -0.06 -7.07
C ASP A 101 13.87 0.00 -7.72
N LEU A 102 12.80 0.00 -6.92
CA LEU A 102 11.41 -0.07 -7.36
C LEU A 102 10.67 1.22 -7.05
N VAL A 103 10.14 1.89 -8.08
CA VAL A 103 9.19 3.00 -7.89
C VAL A 103 7.78 2.49 -8.08
N ARG A 104 6.95 2.62 -7.05
CA ARG A 104 5.53 2.27 -7.07
C ARG A 104 4.71 3.50 -7.40
N VAL A 105 3.90 3.44 -8.44
CA VAL A 105 3.16 4.58 -8.97
C VAL A 105 1.67 4.40 -8.68
N ILE A 106 1.17 5.18 -7.71
CA ILE A 106 -0.26 5.24 -7.39
C ILE A 106 -0.97 6.07 -8.45
N MET A 107 -2.08 5.55 -8.95
CA MET A 107 -2.96 6.29 -9.85
C MET A 107 -4.43 5.96 -9.63
N TRP A 108 -5.26 6.97 -9.68
CA TRP A 108 -6.71 6.84 -9.67
C TRP A 108 -7.23 6.53 -11.08
N LYS A 109 -8.39 5.90 -11.18
CA LYS A 109 -9.03 5.54 -12.46
C LYS A 109 -9.04 6.70 -13.49
N ARG A 110 -9.23 7.96 -13.03
CA ARG A 110 -9.22 9.16 -13.89
C ARG A 110 -7.82 9.57 -14.38
N MET A 111 -6.75 9.01 -13.80
CA MET A 111 -5.34 9.38 -14.04
C MET A 111 -4.55 8.28 -14.76
N LEU A 112 -5.23 7.27 -15.34
CA LEU A 112 -4.55 6.11 -15.93
C LEU A 112 -3.62 6.48 -17.09
N LYS A 113 -4.03 7.46 -17.94
CA LYS A 113 -3.20 7.89 -19.07
C LYS A 113 -1.94 8.64 -18.63
N GLU A 114 -2.09 9.55 -17.67
CA GLU A 114 -0.98 10.27 -17.07
C GLU A 114 -0.06 9.31 -16.29
N GLY A 115 -0.67 8.33 -15.60
CA GLY A 115 0.05 7.26 -14.90
C GLY A 115 0.87 6.40 -15.86
N LEU A 116 0.33 6.04 -17.01
CA LEU A 116 1.05 5.28 -18.04
C LEU A 116 2.29 6.04 -18.50
N GLU A 117 2.16 7.33 -18.81
CA GLU A 117 3.29 8.14 -19.26
C GLU A 117 4.33 8.34 -18.15
N TYR A 118 3.87 8.54 -16.91
CA TYR A 118 4.75 8.62 -15.74
C TYR A 118 5.58 7.34 -15.57
N CYS A 119 4.94 6.18 -15.65
CA CYS A 119 5.61 4.88 -15.59
C CYS A 119 6.57 4.67 -16.77
N ARG A 120 6.20 5.10 -17.98
CA ARG A 120 7.05 5.02 -19.17
C ARG A 120 8.37 5.74 -18.96
N ILE A 121 8.32 6.97 -18.44
CA ILE A 121 9.53 7.78 -18.17
C ILE A 121 10.39 7.12 -17.09
N LEU A 122 9.82 6.59 -16.02
CA LEU A 122 10.57 5.87 -14.98
C LEU A 122 11.27 4.63 -15.55
N LYS A 123 10.58 3.84 -16.39
CA LYS A 123 11.21 2.69 -17.08
C LYS A 123 12.36 3.13 -17.99
N GLN A 124 12.23 4.26 -18.71
CA GLN A 124 13.31 4.79 -19.54
C GLN A 124 14.53 5.22 -18.70
N LYS A 125 14.32 5.70 -17.47
CA LYS A 125 15.38 6.02 -16.50
C LYS A 125 15.99 4.78 -15.84
N GLY A 126 15.50 3.58 -16.13
CA GLY A 126 16.05 2.30 -15.68
C GLY A 126 15.46 1.75 -14.38
N TYR A 127 14.47 2.39 -13.78
CA TYR A 127 13.82 1.89 -12.57
C TYR A 127 12.98 0.63 -12.82
N GLU A 128 12.91 -0.24 -11.83
CA GLU A 128 11.79 -1.16 -11.72
C GLU A 128 10.52 -0.33 -11.41
N VAL A 129 9.41 -0.64 -12.06
CA VAL A 129 8.16 0.12 -11.94
C VAL A 129 7.00 -0.79 -11.57
N SER A 130 6.26 -0.40 -10.55
CA SER A 130 5.04 -1.09 -10.13
C SER A 130 3.81 -0.18 -10.25
N VAL A 131 2.79 -0.65 -10.95
CA VAL A 131 1.54 0.07 -11.18
C VAL A 131 0.56 -0.24 -10.05
N GLN A 132 0.09 0.81 -9.38
CA GLN A 132 -0.90 0.73 -8.31
C GLN A 132 -2.23 1.31 -8.79
N ALA A 133 -3.06 0.50 -9.45
CA ALA A 133 -4.41 0.88 -9.87
C ALA A 133 -5.34 0.92 -8.64
N THR A 134 -5.29 2.03 -7.88
CA THR A 134 -6.01 2.17 -6.60
C THR A 134 -7.51 1.94 -6.74
N ARG A 135 -8.09 1.36 -5.67
CA ARG A 135 -9.51 1.01 -5.62
C ARG A 135 -9.90 0.10 -6.75
N THR A 136 -9.21 -1.05 -6.85
CA THR A 136 -9.47 -2.03 -7.92
C THR A 136 -10.96 -2.43 -7.96
N GLU A 137 -11.65 -2.44 -6.82
CA GLU A 137 -13.08 -2.71 -6.73
C GLU A 137 -14.00 -1.71 -7.47
N GLN A 138 -13.46 -0.60 -7.96
CA GLN A 138 -14.21 0.38 -8.77
C GLN A 138 -14.21 0.09 -10.27
N TYR A 139 -13.39 -0.84 -10.72
CA TYR A 139 -13.37 -1.28 -12.10
C TYR A 139 -14.33 -2.44 -12.29
N THR A 140 -15.05 -2.48 -13.42
CA THR A 140 -15.61 -3.76 -13.85
C THR A 140 -14.47 -4.70 -14.27
N LEU A 141 -14.74 -5.99 -14.41
CA LEU A 141 -13.70 -6.93 -14.86
C LEU A 141 -13.21 -6.60 -16.27
N GLU A 142 -14.10 -6.08 -17.13
CA GLU A 142 -13.76 -5.61 -18.48
C GLU A 142 -12.86 -4.38 -18.44
N GLU A 143 -13.21 -3.38 -17.64
CA GLU A 143 -12.37 -2.18 -17.44
C GLU A 143 -10.99 -2.54 -16.86
N PHE A 144 -10.93 -3.51 -15.94
CA PHE A 144 -9.65 -3.95 -15.38
C PHE A 144 -8.81 -4.69 -16.41
N ALA A 145 -9.43 -5.48 -17.32
CA ALA A 145 -8.76 -6.08 -18.46
C ALA A 145 -8.16 -5.01 -19.39
N GLU A 146 -8.89 -3.91 -19.65
CA GLU A 146 -8.37 -2.78 -20.44
C GLU A 146 -7.18 -2.11 -19.76
N VAL A 147 -7.21 -1.95 -18.43
CA VAL A 147 -6.05 -1.45 -17.65
C VAL A 147 -4.84 -2.37 -17.83
N CYS A 148 -5.02 -3.68 -17.69
CA CYS A 148 -3.94 -4.65 -17.89
C CYS A 148 -3.34 -4.54 -19.30
N GLN A 149 -4.18 -4.46 -20.34
CA GLN A 149 -3.75 -4.32 -21.73
C GLN A 149 -3.01 -3.00 -21.98
N MET A 150 -3.50 -1.90 -21.40
CA MET A 150 -2.88 -0.57 -21.50
C MET A 150 -1.44 -0.60 -20.95
N PHE A 151 -1.24 -1.19 -19.77
CA PHE A 151 0.08 -1.21 -19.14
C PHE A 151 1.04 -2.22 -19.76
N ASN A 152 0.59 -3.20 -20.53
CA ASN A 152 1.48 -4.05 -21.33
C ASN A 152 2.38 -3.25 -22.28
N GLU A 153 1.96 -2.05 -22.71
CA GLU A 153 2.76 -1.20 -23.62
C GLU A 153 4.14 -0.79 -23.05
N ILE A 154 4.26 -0.77 -21.72
CA ILE A 154 5.49 -0.34 -21.03
C ILE A 154 6.17 -1.47 -20.28
N GLU A 155 5.57 -2.67 -20.24
CA GLU A 155 6.06 -3.83 -19.50
C GLU A 155 6.53 -3.46 -18.09
N PRO A 156 5.65 -2.99 -17.18
CA PRO A 156 6.04 -2.68 -15.82
C PRO A 156 6.49 -3.96 -15.11
N ASP A 157 7.31 -3.84 -14.08
CA ASP A 157 7.80 -5.01 -13.32
C ASP A 157 6.69 -5.67 -12.49
N ALA A 158 5.66 -4.87 -12.12
CA ALA A 158 4.45 -5.39 -11.47
C ALA A 158 3.21 -4.53 -11.77
N LEU A 159 2.03 -5.16 -11.74
CA LEU A 159 0.74 -4.50 -11.66
C LEU A 159 -0.04 -5.07 -10.48
N TYR A 160 -0.65 -4.21 -9.68
CA TYR A 160 -1.29 -4.58 -8.43
C TYR A 160 -2.81 -4.53 -8.46
N ILE A 161 -3.41 -5.49 -7.80
CA ILE A 161 -4.76 -5.39 -7.26
C ILE A 161 -4.64 -4.69 -5.90
N VAL A 162 -5.26 -3.53 -5.77
CA VAL A 162 -5.16 -2.69 -4.57
C VAL A 162 -6.52 -2.64 -3.87
N ASP A 163 -6.66 -3.38 -2.79
CA ASP A 163 -7.84 -3.37 -1.92
C ASP A 163 -7.76 -2.20 -0.93
N THR A 164 -7.96 -0.99 -1.47
CA THR A 164 -7.73 0.28 -0.75
C THR A 164 -8.55 0.41 0.54
N PHE A 165 -9.70 -0.22 0.61
CA PHE A 165 -10.60 -0.15 1.77
C PHE A 165 -10.79 -1.50 2.47
N GLY A 166 -10.07 -2.53 2.07
CA GLY A 166 -10.16 -3.86 2.68
C GLY A 166 -11.54 -4.49 2.50
N LEU A 167 -12.14 -4.36 1.31
CA LEU A 167 -13.50 -4.78 0.99
C LEU A 167 -13.58 -6.04 0.14
N LEU A 168 -12.51 -6.38 -0.59
CA LEU A 168 -12.53 -7.52 -1.50
C LEU A 168 -12.73 -8.81 -0.73
N THR A 169 -13.75 -9.57 -1.14
CA THR A 169 -13.86 -10.98 -0.73
C THR A 169 -12.81 -11.80 -1.46
N LYS A 170 -12.55 -13.02 -0.96
CA LYS A 170 -11.64 -13.95 -1.62
C LYS A 170 -12.02 -14.19 -3.08
N GLU A 171 -13.31 -14.40 -3.33
CA GLU A 171 -13.84 -14.65 -4.66
C GLU A 171 -13.61 -13.47 -5.60
N GLN A 172 -13.94 -12.25 -5.16
CA GLN A 172 -13.71 -11.03 -5.94
C GLN A 172 -12.22 -10.79 -6.24
N LEU A 173 -11.35 -11.00 -5.24
CA LEU A 173 -9.91 -10.91 -5.45
C LEU A 173 -9.45 -11.86 -6.56
N LEU A 174 -9.86 -13.13 -6.48
CA LEU A 174 -9.47 -14.13 -7.47
C LEU A 174 -10.03 -13.82 -8.86
N GLU A 175 -11.25 -13.31 -8.99
CA GLU A 175 -11.81 -12.85 -10.27
C GLU A 175 -10.95 -11.76 -10.91
N TYR A 176 -10.57 -10.71 -10.18
CA TYR A 176 -9.66 -9.67 -10.69
C TYR A 176 -8.28 -10.25 -11.05
N ALA A 177 -7.77 -11.15 -10.22
CA ALA A 177 -6.47 -11.75 -10.43
C ALA A 177 -6.45 -12.67 -11.66
N GLU A 178 -7.51 -13.42 -11.92
CA GLU A 178 -7.67 -14.24 -13.14
C GLU A 178 -7.76 -13.36 -14.39
N VAL A 179 -8.45 -12.24 -14.32
CA VAL A 179 -8.47 -11.25 -15.42
C VAL A 179 -7.07 -10.71 -15.68
N ALA A 180 -6.32 -10.33 -14.64
CA ALA A 180 -4.95 -9.88 -14.78
C ALA A 180 -4.04 -10.99 -15.35
N ASP A 181 -4.16 -12.22 -14.83
CA ASP A 181 -3.35 -13.35 -15.29
C ASP A 181 -3.60 -13.70 -16.77
N LYS A 182 -4.81 -13.45 -17.26
CA LYS A 182 -5.20 -13.65 -18.66
C LYS A 182 -4.71 -12.52 -19.59
N HIS A 183 -4.72 -11.27 -19.13
CA HIS A 183 -4.57 -10.10 -20.00
C HIS A 183 -3.21 -9.40 -19.88
N LEU A 184 -2.47 -9.58 -18.79
CA LEU A 184 -1.09 -9.10 -18.66
C LEU A 184 -0.10 -9.97 -19.43
N MET A 185 0.98 -9.38 -19.91
CA MET A 185 2.14 -10.12 -20.40
C MET A 185 2.74 -10.99 -19.27
N SER A 186 3.19 -12.20 -19.59
CA SER A 186 3.68 -13.18 -18.60
C SER A 186 4.92 -12.73 -17.83
N THR A 187 5.64 -11.72 -18.33
CA THR A 187 6.79 -11.08 -17.69
C THR A 187 6.41 -10.17 -16.53
N ILE A 188 5.15 -9.70 -16.47
CA ILE A 188 4.68 -8.76 -15.47
C ILE A 188 4.24 -9.52 -14.21
N THR A 189 4.84 -9.21 -13.06
CA THR A 189 4.46 -9.75 -11.75
C THR A 189 3.05 -9.26 -11.37
N LEU A 190 2.19 -10.14 -10.86
CA LEU A 190 0.90 -9.74 -10.32
C LEU A 190 1.02 -9.49 -8.83
N GLY A 191 0.71 -8.26 -8.42
CA GLY A 191 0.79 -7.82 -7.02
C GLY A 191 -0.57 -7.79 -6.32
N TYR A 192 -0.56 -7.94 -4.99
CA TYR A 192 -1.72 -7.74 -4.14
C TYR A 192 -1.36 -6.89 -2.91
N HIS A 193 -2.07 -5.78 -2.73
CA HIS A 193 -1.99 -4.91 -1.56
C HIS A 193 -3.32 -4.92 -0.82
N ALA A 194 -3.31 -5.35 0.44
CA ALA A 194 -4.51 -5.60 1.22
C ALA A 194 -4.59 -4.73 2.46
N HIS A 195 -5.71 -4.00 2.62
CA HIS A 195 -6.13 -3.48 3.93
C HIS A 195 -7.03 -4.47 4.68
N ASN A 196 -7.06 -4.35 6.02
CA ASN A 196 -7.65 -5.37 6.89
C ASN A 196 -8.98 -4.93 7.56
N ASN A 197 -9.69 -3.98 6.95
CA ASN A 197 -10.90 -3.40 7.53
C ASN A 197 -12.04 -4.41 7.77
N MET A 198 -12.10 -5.47 6.96
CA MET A 198 -13.03 -6.59 7.10
C MET A 198 -12.35 -7.87 7.65
N GLN A 199 -11.13 -7.77 8.15
CA GLN A 199 -10.30 -8.88 8.65
C GLN A 199 -10.05 -10.00 7.63
N GLN A 200 -10.05 -9.68 6.34
CA GLN A 200 -9.87 -10.65 5.26
C GLN A 200 -8.46 -10.65 4.65
N ALA A 201 -7.60 -9.70 5.03
CA ALA A 201 -6.29 -9.54 4.39
C ALA A 201 -5.47 -10.84 4.39
N TYR A 202 -5.43 -11.57 5.52
CA TYR A 202 -4.66 -12.81 5.62
C TYR A 202 -5.27 -13.94 4.77
N ILE A 203 -6.58 -14.18 4.87
CA ILE A 203 -7.23 -15.26 4.13
C ILE A 203 -7.19 -15.00 2.62
N ASN A 204 -7.34 -13.75 2.21
CA ASN A 204 -7.24 -13.34 0.82
C ASN A 204 -5.82 -13.52 0.29
N ALA A 205 -4.79 -13.12 1.06
CA ALA A 205 -3.39 -13.31 0.68
C ALA A 205 -3.03 -14.80 0.54
N VAL A 206 -3.48 -15.64 1.47
CA VAL A 206 -3.29 -17.10 1.39
C VAL A 206 -3.97 -17.65 0.14
N ALA A 207 -5.23 -17.28 -0.13
CA ALA A 207 -5.94 -17.75 -1.31
C ALA A 207 -5.25 -17.30 -2.62
N PHE A 208 -4.72 -16.07 -2.63
CA PHE A 208 -3.96 -15.54 -3.77
C PHE A 208 -2.64 -16.30 -3.98
N ILE A 209 -1.93 -16.67 -2.90
CA ILE A 209 -0.69 -17.45 -2.96
C ILE A 209 -0.95 -18.88 -3.45
N GLU A 210 -2.03 -19.51 -2.99
CA GLU A 210 -2.35 -20.90 -3.29
C GLU A 210 -2.92 -21.11 -4.72
N HIS A 211 -3.38 -20.05 -5.35
CA HIS A 211 -3.88 -20.11 -6.70
C HIS A 211 -2.74 -20.35 -7.71
N GLN A 212 -3.02 -21.10 -8.77
CA GLN A 212 -2.01 -21.42 -9.81
C GLN A 212 -1.94 -20.30 -10.86
N TRP A 213 -1.00 -19.38 -10.70
CA TRP A 213 -0.75 -18.28 -11.65
C TRP A 213 0.22 -18.69 -12.76
N LYS A 214 0.15 -18.02 -13.91
CA LYS A 214 1.10 -18.17 -15.02
C LYS A 214 2.34 -17.28 -14.89
N ARG A 215 2.47 -16.54 -13.77
CA ARG A 215 3.46 -15.49 -13.52
C ARG A 215 3.93 -15.47 -12.09
N ASP A 216 5.00 -14.72 -11.83
CA ASP A 216 5.40 -14.37 -10.48
C ASP A 216 4.34 -13.53 -9.80
N ILE A 217 4.24 -13.65 -8.48
CA ILE A 217 3.34 -12.85 -7.65
C ILE A 217 4.11 -12.06 -6.59
N MET A 218 3.53 -10.94 -6.15
CA MET A 218 4.07 -10.10 -5.08
C MET A 218 2.98 -9.73 -4.08
N ILE A 219 3.31 -9.85 -2.79
CA ILE A 219 2.39 -9.58 -1.68
C ILE A 219 2.96 -8.44 -0.84
N ASP A 220 2.15 -7.42 -0.60
CA ASP A 220 2.48 -6.37 0.36
C ASP A 220 2.01 -6.75 1.76
N ALA A 221 2.84 -6.47 2.75
CA ALA A 221 2.49 -6.64 4.16
C ALA A 221 3.27 -5.63 5.01
N SER A 222 2.87 -5.44 6.25
CA SER A 222 3.58 -4.59 7.22
C SER A 222 3.72 -5.27 8.56
N VAL A 223 4.75 -4.92 9.32
CA VAL A 223 4.98 -5.48 10.67
C VAL A 223 3.77 -5.13 11.54
N PHE A 224 3.21 -6.16 12.18
CA PHE A 224 2.01 -6.07 13.01
C PHE A 224 0.81 -5.42 12.26
N GLY A 225 0.78 -5.53 10.94
CA GLY A 225 -0.25 -4.94 10.10
C GLY A 225 -0.36 -3.42 10.20
N MET A 226 0.72 -2.70 10.60
CA MET A 226 0.70 -1.25 10.71
C MET A 226 0.31 -0.60 9.39
N GLY A 227 -0.73 0.23 9.38
CA GLY A 227 -1.20 0.86 8.15
C GLY A 227 -2.47 1.66 8.32
N ARG A 228 -2.92 2.23 7.23
CA ARG A 228 -4.11 3.08 7.17
C ARG A 228 -5.37 2.35 7.60
N GLY A 229 -6.24 3.00 8.35
CA GLY A 229 -7.51 2.44 8.80
C GLY A 229 -7.32 1.27 9.77
N ALA A 230 -7.87 0.11 9.45
CA ALA A 230 -7.66 -1.11 10.24
C ALA A 230 -6.29 -1.78 9.99
N GLY A 231 -5.39 -1.11 9.26
CA GLY A 231 -4.09 -1.64 8.93
C GLY A 231 -4.07 -2.53 7.69
N ASN A 232 -2.95 -3.22 7.51
CA ASN A 232 -2.61 -4.06 6.37
C ASN A 232 -2.60 -5.55 6.74
N LEU A 233 -2.21 -6.38 5.80
CA LEU A 233 -1.77 -7.76 6.06
C LEU A 233 -0.56 -7.75 7.02
N CYS A 234 -0.60 -8.59 8.06
CA CYS A 234 0.52 -8.73 8.99
C CYS A 234 1.69 -9.49 8.36
N LEU A 235 2.87 -8.85 8.31
CA LEU A 235 4.06 -9.41 7.68
C LEU A 235 4.50 -10.70 8.35
N GLU A 236 4.57 -10.73 9.68
CA GLU A 236 4.97 -11.91 10.46
C GLU A 236 4.08 -13.13 10.18
N LEU A 237 2.78 -12.91 9.96
CA LEU A 237 1.84 -14.01 9.71
C LEU A 237 2.05 -14.62 8.32
N ILE A 238 2.20 -13.77 7.30
CA ILE A 238 2.37 -14.27 5.93
C ILE A 238 3.75 -14.89 5.72
N LEU A 239 4.81 -14.36 6.36
CA LEU A 239 6.13 -14.98 6.33
C LEU A 239 6.14 -16.33 7.03
N GLN A 240 5.42 -16.46 8.17
CA GLN A 240 5.27 -17.74 8.86
C GLN A 240 4.56 -18.77 7.98
N TYR A 241 3.49 -18.36 7.29
CA TYR A 241 2.78 -19.20 6.32
C TYR A 241 3.71 -19.70 5.22
N LEU A 242 4.47 -18.81 4.61
CA LEU A 242 5.40 -19.15 3.53
C LEU A 242 6.55 -20.06 3.99
N ASN A 243 7.07 -19.85 5.20
CA ASN A 243 8.08 -20.74 5.78
C ASN A 243 7.51 -22.16 5.99
N GLN A 244 6.27 -22.25 6.46
CA GLN A 244 5.65 -23.53 6.80
C GLN A 244 5.20 -24.32 5.56
N TYR A 245 4.65 -23.66 4.53
CA TYR A 245 3.96 -24.33 3.42
C TYR A 245 4.67 -24.18 2.06
N HIS A 246 5.59 -23.21 1.92
CA HIS A 246 6.26 -22.90 0.65
C HIS A 246 7.77 -23.07 0.67
N ALA A 247 8.30 -23.78 1.68
CA ALA A 247 9.74 -24.02 1.84
C ALA A 247 10.61 -22.74 1.77
N LYS A 248 10.05 -21.60 2.23
CA LYS A 248 10.80 -20.37 2.41
C LYS A 248 11.55 -20.39 3.75
N ASN A 249 12.46 -19.46 3.94
CA ASN A 249 13.27 -19.35 5.17
C ASN A 249 13.42 -17.89 5.58
N TYR A 250 12.29 -17.21 5.79
CA TYR A 250 12.28 -15.83 6.31
C TYR A 250 12.65 -15.80 7.78
N ASN A 251 13.48 -14.83 8.17
CA ASN A 251 13.94 -14.65 9.55
C ASN A 251 12.96 -13.76 10.33
N ILE A 252 11.85 -14.33 10.77
CA ILE A 252 10.75 -13.64 11.47
C ILE A 252 11.17 -12.98 12.80
N PRO A 253 12.08 -13.54 13.64
CA PRO A 253 12.53 -12.88 14.87
C PRO A 253 13.02 -11.45 14.71
N GLN A 254 13.54 -11.05 13.54
CA GLN A 254 13.91 -9.66 13.28
C GLN A 254 12.72 -8.70 13.36
N LEU A 255 11.51 -9.17 13.04
CA LEU A 255 10.28 -8.36 13.10
C LEU A 255 9.80 -8.14 14.54
N TYR A 256 10.14 -9.05 15.48
CA TYR A 256 9.84 -8.86 16.90
C TYR A 256 10.65 -7.68 17.45
N ASP A 257 11.92 -7.56 17.04
CA ASP A 257 12.75 -6.42 17.39
C ASP A 257 12.19 -5.10 16.84
N VAL A 258 11.63 -5.11 15.62
CA VAL A 258 10.93 -3.93 15.06
C VAL A 258 9.74 -3.57 15.93
N MET A 259 8.90 -4.55 16.28
CA MET A 259 7.73 -4.32 17.12
C MET A 259 8.10 -3.77 18.49
N ASP A 260 9.01 -4.45 19.20
CA ASP A 260 9.33 -4.12 20.58
C ASP A 260 10.01 -2.75 20.72
N LYS A 261 10.94 -2.43 19.82
CA LYS A 261 11.78 -1.23 19.95
C LYS A 261 11.15 0.02 19.32
N TYR A 262 10.41 -0.13 18.22
CA TYR A 262 9.99 1.00 17.40
C TYR A 262 8.47 1.15 17.27
N LEU A 263 7.72 0.06 17.08
CA LEU A 263 6.30 0.16 16.81
C LEU A 263 5.44 0.16 18.08
N SER A 264 5.84 -0.54 19.16
CA SER A 264 5.09 -0.57 20.41
C SER A 264 4.83 0.82 21.01
N PRO A 265 5.80 1.75 21.03
CA PRO A 265 5.53 3.12 21.50
C PRO A 265 4.51 3.87 20.63
N ILE A 266 4.55 3.65 19.31
CA ILE A 266 3.59 4.25 18.37
C ILE A 266 2.21 3.65 18.61
N PHE A 267 2.11 2.33 18.73
CA PHE A 267 0.85 1.62 18.99
C PHE A 267 0.17 2.03 20.29
N GLN A 268 0.94 2.28 21.35
CA GLN A 268 0.41 2.77 22.62
C GLN A 268 -0.21 4.17 22.50
N GLN A 269 0.31 5.01 21.62
CA GLN A 269 -0.22 6.36 21.38
C GLN A 269 -1.37 6.38 20.37
N THR A 270 -1.23 5.62 19.30
CA THR A 270 -2.17 5.57 18.17
C THR A 270 -2.39 4.10 17.77
N PRO A 271 -3.27 3.38 18.47
CA PRO A 271 -3.57 2.00 18.13
C PRO A 271 -4.19 1.87 16.74
N TRP A 272 -3.71 0.89 15.98
CA TRP A 272 -4.32 0.48 14.71
C TRP A 272 -4.86 -0.94 14.82
N GLY A 273 -5.55 -1.40 13.79
CA GLY A 273 -6.19 -2.70 13.75
C GLY A 273 -7.70 -2.58 13.62
N TYR A 274 -8.38 -3.71 13.65
CA TYR A 274 -9.82 -3.76 13.50
C TYR A 274 -10.56 -2.89 14.53
N SER A 275 -11.51 -2.11 14.02
CA SER A 275 -12.50 -1.44 14.83
C SER A 275 -13.83 -1.29 14.07
N MET A 276 -14.97 -1.23 14.78
CA MET A 276 -16.27 -1.01 14.14
C MET A 276 -16.31 0.28 13.28
N PRO A 277 -15.73 1.43 13.70
CA PRO A 277 -15.67 2.62 12.85
C PRO A 277 -14.96 2.39 11.52
N TYR A 278 -13.84 1.68 11.50
CA TYR A 278 -13.13 1.37 10.25
C TYR A 278 -13.91 0.39 9.37
N GLN A 279 -14.56 -0.60 9.97
CA GLN A 279 -15.46 -1.49 9.25
C GLN A 279 -16.63 -0.71 8.61
N LEU A 280 -17.23 0.26 9.33
CA LEU A 280 -18.26 1.14 8.78
C LEU A 280 -17.73 1.96 7.60
N SER A 281 -16.56 2.63 7.73
CA SER A 281 -15.98 3.38 6.63
C SER A 281 -15.80 2.53 5.37
N ALA A 282 -15.38 1.27 5.56
CA ALA A 282 -15.19 0.31 4.48
C ALA A 282 -16.50 -0.07 3.79
N ILE A 283 -17.51 -0.57 4.53
CA ILE A 283 -18.79 -1.01 3.91
C ILE A 283 -19.56 0.12 3.23
N TYR A 284 -19.32 1.37 3.63
CA TYR A 284 -19.85 2.53 2.92
C TYR A 284 -18.94 3.03 1.80
N GLY A 285 -17.74 2.45 1.63
CA GLY A 285 -16.75 2.83 0.64
C GLY A 285 -16.26 4.27 0.83
N ARG A 286 -16.03 4.69 2.08
CA ARG A 286 -15.63 6.07 2.44
C ARG A 286 -14.23 6.11 3.04
N ASN A 287 -13.61 7.27 2.90
CA ASN A 287 -12.23 7.48 3.34
C ASN A 287 -12.08 7.19 4.84
N PRO A 288 -11.20 6.27 5.26
CA PRO A 288 -11.04 5.91 6.68
C PRO A 288 -10.54 7.07 7.57
N SER A 289 -9.97 8.13 7.00
CA SER A 289 -9.55 9.32 7.77
C SER A 289 -10.72 10.01 8.48
N TYR A 290 -11.95 9.86 7.97
CA TYR A 290 -13.13 10.38 8.69
C TYR A 290 -13.37 9.73 10.05
N VAL A 291 -12.90 8.50 10.25
CA VAL A 291 -13.05 7.81 11.52
C VAL A 291 -12.34 8.59 12.63
N GLY A 292 -11.05 8.88 12.45
CA GLY A 292 -10.27 9.65 13.43
C GLY A 292 -10.85 11.04 13.66
N PHE A 293 -11.28 11.72 12.58
CA PHE A 293 -11.93 13.03 12.67
C PHE A 293 -13.23 13.00 13.49
N MET A 294 -14.10 12.05 13.23
CA MET A 294 -15.36 11.90 14.00
C MET A 294 -15.11 11.49 15.46
N GLN A 295 -14.13 10.60 15.70
CA GLN A 295 -13.73 10.20 17.05
C GLN A 295 -13.21 11.39 17.86
N SER A 296 -12.39 12.27 17.29
CA SER A 296 -11.87 13.46 17.96
C SER A 296 -12.98 14.45 18.37
N ARG A 297 -14.17 14.33 17.78
CA ARG A 297 -15.36 15.14 18.09
C ARG A 297 -16.37 14.42 18.97
N GLY A 298 -16.04 13.24 19.48
CA GLY A 298 -16.93 12.46 20.34
C GLY A 298 -18.14 11.87 19.63
N VAL A 299 -18.12 11.76 18.30
CA VAL A 299 -19.19 11.13 17.51
C VAL A 299 -19.26 9.63 17.83
N THR A 300 -20.43 9.17 18.26
CA THR A 300 -20.63 7.74 18.58
C THR A 300 -20.63 6.86 17.33
N ILE A 301 -20.42 5.55 17.48
CA ILE A 301 -20.44 4.60 16.34
C ILE A 301 -21.78 4.63 15.61
N SER A 302 -22.90 4.72 16.33
CA SER A 302 -24.23 4.84 15.71
C SER A 302 -24.40 6.12 14.91
N GLN A 303 -23.83 7.22 15.38
CA GLN A 303 -23.81 8.49 14.65
C GLN A 303 -22.88 8.41 13.42
N MET A 304 -21.72 7.77 13.55
CA MET A 304 -20.83 7.51 12.40
C MET A 304 -21.54 6.73 11.29
N ASP A 305 -22.31 5.71 11.65
CA ASP A 305 -23.14 4.97 10.68
C ASP A 305 -24.11 5.89 9.94
N GLN A 306 -24.77 6.82 10.64
CA GLN A 306 -25.66 7.81 10.01
C GLN A 306 -24.90 8.76 9.08
N VAL A 307 -23.74 9.30 9.52
CA VAL A 307 -22.91 10.17 8.70
C VAL A 307 -22.44 9.43 7.44
N PHE A 308 -21.94 8.20 7.56
CA PHE A 308 -21.51 7.42 6.40
C PHE A 308 -22.66 7.07 5.45
N LYS A 309 -23.87 6.82 5.97
CA LYS A 309 -25.09 6.68 5.15
C LYS A 309 -25.38 7.95 4.36
N MET A 310 -25.34 9.11 5.02
CA MET A 310 -25.51 10.41 4.35
C MET A 310 -24.43 10.66 3.29
N MET A 311 -23.17 10.38 3.60
CA MET A 311 -22.08 10.47 2.62
C MET A 311 -22.34 9.58 1.40
N LYS A 312 -22.81 8.35 1.62
CA LYS A 312 -23.11 7.41 0.52
C LYS A 312 -24.28 7.90 -0.32
N ALA A 313 -25.34 8.36 0.31
CA ALA A 313 -26.54 8.86 -0.38
C ALA A 313 -26.24 10.10 -1.25
N ASN A 314 -25.35 10.97 -0.79
CA ASN A 314 -24.92 12.18 -1.51
C ASN A 314 -23.72 11.97 -2.43
N ASN A 315 -23.22 10.73 -2.55
CA ASN A 315 -22.01 10.38 -3.31
C ASN A 315 -20.77 11.24 -2.98
N VAL A 316 -20.55 11.54 -1.70
CA VAL A 316 -19.41 12.30 -1.16
C VAL A 316 -18.57 11.45 -0.20
N GLY A 317 -17.40 11.93 0.23
CA GLY A 317 -16.58 11.29 1.25
C GLY A 317 -15.62 10.20 0.73
N ILE A 318 -15.39 10.13 -0.58
CA ILE A 318 -14.32 9.31 -1.17
C ILE A 318 -12.97 10.01 -0.95
N THR A 319 -12.89 11.29 -1.30
CA THR A 319 -11.80 12.18 -0.92
C THR A 319 -12.10 12.76 0.46
N TYR A 320 -11.07 12.93 1.29
CA TYR A 320 -11.24 13.50 2.63
C TYR A 320 -11.55 14.99 2.55
N ASP A 321 -12.60 15.41 3.25
CA ASP A 321 -13.09 16.78 3.33
C ASP A 321 -13.72 17.00 4.73
N GLU A 322 -13.02 17.76 5.56
CA GLU A 322 -13.45 18.03 6.95
C GLU A 322 -14.71 18.89 7.02
N GLU A 323 -14.82 19.91 6.17
CA GLU A 323 -15.94 20.84 6.17
C GLU A 323 -17.24 20.12 5.85
N MET A 324 -17.21 19.29 4.79
CA MET A 324 -18.33 18.44 4.41
C MET A 324 -18.71 17.49 5.56
N CYS A 325 -17.74 16.85 6.21
CA CYS A 325 -18.00 15.94 7.31
C CYS A 325 -18.65 16.67 8.50
N ASN A 326 -18.16 17.87 8.85
CA ASN A 326 -18.75 18.73 9.87
C ASN A 326 -20.20 19.08 9.57
N LEU A 327 -20.50 19.48 8.33
CA LEU A 327 -21.86 19.78 7.92
C LEU A 327 -22.80 18.60 8.14
N LEU A 328 -22.34 17.38 7.87
CA LEU A 328 -23.14 16.16 8.07
C LEU A 328 -23.29 15.80 9.56
N ILE A 329 -22.25 15.98 10.37
CA ILE A 329 -22.33 15.77 11.82
C ILE A 329 -23.36 16.73 12.45
N ASN A 330 -23.39 17.99 12.01
CA ASN A 330 -24.34 18.99 12.53
C ASN A 330 -25.80 18.73 12.13
N GLN A 331 -26.08 17.74 11.27
CA GLN A 331 -27.44 17.31 10.89
C GLN A 331 -27.96 16.15 11.73
N LEU A 332 -27.14 15.60 12.65
CA LEU A 332 -27.52 14.54 13.58
C LEU A 332 -28.35 15.07 14.75
#